data_d4a3ae1c92690614328f0f3b385a07c2
#
_entry.id   d4a3ae1c92690614328f0f3b385a07c2
#
_cell.length_a   1.000
_cell.length_b   1.000
_cell.length_c   1.000
_cell.angle_alpha   90.00
_cell.angle_beta   90.00
_cell.angle_gamma   90.00
#
_symmetry.space_group_name_H-M   'P 1'
#
loop_
_entity.id
_entity.type
_entity.pdbx_description
1 polymer ?
#
loop_
_entity_poly.entity_id
_entity_poly.type
_entity_poly.pdbx_seq_one_letter_code
_entity_poly.pdbx_strand_id
1 'polypeptide(L)'
;MVRFSGDSGDGMQLAGNIFSNVSACVGDQISTFPDYPAEIRAPQGTLSGVSGFQVHIGKGVHTPGDLADVLVAMNPAALKRHACFLKKGGVAIVDIDSFKESDLKKALYETNDPFHEIGIDNTAQIVEVPVTSMVKNALADSGLDLKSMLRCRNIFALGLVCWLFDRPLESALHLLKNKFAKKPAVYEANAKVLNAGYDYGHNIHASVSTYRIETGDTRPGTYTDVNGNTATAWGLIYASEKSGRPLYLGSYPITPATDILHELAKRKDLGVKACQMEDEIAGVCSAIGAAFAGDLAVTTTSGPGLALKSEGIGLAVMAELPLVIVDVQRGGPSTGLPTKTEQTDLRQAIYGRNGECPIVVLAAASPVDCFHMAFEAARIAIEHMTPVVLLSDAFIGNGSSAFRLPEEGEYPEIKPRFVPEGKSDWHPYDRDENTKARYWAIPGTPGLTHRLGGLEKDSKTGAISTDPENHEKMVLLRQEKVDRVAFDIPDVEPYGDADADTLVIGWGGTFGHIHEAVDDLRAAGKKVAMAHFRYINPLPKNTGEVLARYKHVVVAELNLGQFADFLQAKFPNVLIRRINKVQGQPFLVQELVDGVTKIMEE
;
A
#
# COMPACT_ATOMS: atom_id res chain seq x y z
N MET A 1 -5.41 18.96 -6.27
CA MET A 1 -5.97 17.85 -5.47
C MET A 1 -7.49 17.85 -5.56
N VAL A 2 -8.09 16.67 -5.75
CA VAL A 2 -9.55 16.49 -5.83
C VAL A 2 -9.97 15.42 -4.82
N ARG A 3 -11.05 15.67 -4.08
CA ARG A 3 -11.68 14.68 -3.19
C ARG A 3 -13.11 14.41 -3.64
N PHE A 4 -13.38 13.17 -4.05
CA PHE A 4 -14.71 12.68 -4.33
C PHE A 4 -15.33 12.10 -3.05
N SER A 5 -16.56 12.46 -2.73
CA SER A 5 -17.24 12.06 -1.50
C SER A 5 -18.72 11.74 -1.72
N GLY A 6 -19.16 10.61 -1.21
CA GLY A 6 -20.55 10.14 -1.31
C GLY A 6 -20.77 8.91 -0.44
N ASP A 7 -21.94 8.28 -0.54
CA ASP A 7 -22.20 7.02 0.13
C ASP A 7 -21.41 5.87 -0.51
N SER A 8 -21.15 4.80 0.24
CA SER A 8 -20.44 3.60 -0.21
C SER A 8 -20.99 2.98 -1.51
N GLY A 9 -22.27 3.25 -1.85
CA GLY A 9 -22.90 2.79 -3.09
C GLY A 9 -22.89 3.79 -4.25
N ASP A 10 -22.45 5.03 -4.04
CA ASP A 10 -22.51 6.11 -5.03
C ASP A 10 -21.42 6.02 -6.12
N GLY A 11 -20.46 5.10 -5.98
CA GLY A 11 -19.42 4.87 -6.99
C GLY A 11 -18.30 5.91 -6.99
N MET A 12 -18.05 6.59 -5.87
CA MET A 12 -16.97 7.58 -5.75
C MET A 12 -15.59 6.97 -5.98
N GLN A 13 -15.37 5.75 -5.53
CA GLN A 13 -14.14 5.00 -5.81
C GLN A 13 -13.92 4.80 -7.32
N LEU A 14 -14.98 4.52 -8.08
CA LEU A 14 -14.89 4.37 -9.54
C LEU A 14 -14.55 5.69 -10.22
N ALA A 15 -15.21 6.78 -9.84
CA ALA A 15 -14.96 8.10 -10.40
C ALA A 15 -13.51 8.55 -10.14
N GLY A 16 -13.04 8.40 -8.89
CA GLY A 16 -11.67 8.72 -8.50
C GLY A 16 -10.63 7.89 -9.25
N ASN A 17 -10.83 6.57 -9.36
CA ASN A 17 -9.93 5.68 -10.11
C ASN A 17 -9.87 6.03 -11.60
N ILE A 18 -11.00 6.38 -12.24
CA ILE A 18 -10.98 6.80 -13.65
C ILE A 18 -10.26 8.13 -13.78
N PHE A 19 -10.51 9.10 -12.90
CA PHE A 19 -9.84 10.39 -12.92
C PHE A 19 -8.32 10.27 -12.72
N SER A 20 -7.87 9.41 -11.79
CA SER A 20 -6.48 9.08 -11.58
C SER A 20 -5.82 8.52 -12.85
N ASN A 21 -6.46 7.52 -13.47
CA ASN A 21 -5.97 6.91 -14.71
C ASN A 21 -5.90 7.91 -15.88
N VAL A 22 -6.93 8.74 -16.05
CA VAL A 22 -6.94 9.79 -17.11
C VAL A 22 -5.79 10.76 -16.88
N SER A 23 -5.54 11.18 -15.65
CA SER A 23 -4.43 12.07 -15.30
C SER A 23 -3.06 11.42 -15.55
N ALA A 24 -2.91 10.14 -15.21
CA ALA A 24 -1.69 9.39 -15.54
C ALA A 24 -1.45 9.29 -17.05
N CYS A 25 -2.51 9.12 -17.86
CA CYS A 25 -2.41 9.06 -19.34
C CYS A 25 -1.88 10.37 -19.97
N VAL A 26 -2.08 11.52 -19.33
CA VAL A 26 -1.54 12.80 -19.80
C VAL A 26 -0.16 13.14 -19.21
N GLY A 27 0.43 12.23 -18.43
CA GLY A 27 1.79 12.33 -17.92
C GLY A 27 1.92 12.95 -16.52
N ASP A 28 0.81 13.10 -15.79
CA ASP A 28 0.89 13.54 -14.41
C ASP A 28 1.46 12.44 -13.50
N GLN A 29 2.24 12.85 -12.49
CA GLN A 29 2.44 12.02 -11.32
C GLN A 29 1.16 12.03 -10.51
N ILE A 30 0.83 10.89 -9.93
CA ILE A 30 -0.40 10.70 -9.18
C ILE A 30 -0.13 10.03 -7.84
N SER A 31 -0.91 10.40 -6.84
CA SER A 31 -1.03 9.69 -5.57
C SER A 31 -2.49 9.69 -5.13
N THR A 32 -3.01 8.54 -4.74
CA THR A 32 -4.41 8.40 -4.37
C THR A 32 -4.59 7.90 -2.95
N PHE A 33 -5.73 8.29 -2.34
CA PHE A 33 -6.16 7.79 -1.05
C PHE A 33 -7.64 7.40 -1.10
N PRO A 34 -7.94 6.11 -1.29
CA PRO A 34 -9.29 5.59 -1.12
C PRO A 34 -9.64 5.51 0.38
N ASP A 35 -10.61 6.32 0.79
CA ASP A 35 -11.12 6.34 2.17
C ASP A 35 -12.44 5.57 2.23
N TYR A 36 -12.36 4.32 2.70
CA TYR A 36 -13.52 3.46 2.85
C TYR A 36 -14.28 3.75 4.15
N PRO A 37 -15.62 3.61 4.16
CA PRO A 37 -16.40 3.81 5.37
C PRO A 37 -15.99 2.83 6.47
N ALA A 38 -16.12 3.26 7.71
CA ALA A 38 -15.86 2.39 8.85
C ALA A 38 -16.87 1.24 8.93
N GLU A 39 -18.10 1.46 8.46
CA GLU A 39 -19.19 0.50 8.46
C GLU A 39 -19.71 0.27 7.02
N ILE A 40 -19.43 -0.91 6.46
CA ILE A 40 -19.75 -1.27 5.06
C ILE A 40 -21.27 -1.29 4.80
N ARG A 41 -22.10 -1.46 5.82
CA ARG A 41 -23.57 -1.57 5.71
C ARG A 41 -24.31 -0.43 6.42
N ALA A 42 -23.67 0.70 6.62
CA ALA A 42 -24.34 1.87 7.18
C ALA A 42 -25.51 2.32 6.30
N PRO A 43 -26.59 2.85 6.89
CA PRO A 43 -27.70 3.43 6.14
C PRO A 43 -27.21 4.58 5.25
N GLN A 44 -27.79 4.69 4.04
CA GLN A 44 -27.46 5.75 3.10
C GLN A 44 -27.81 7.14 3.65
N GLY A 45 -26.93 8.11 3.40
CA GLY A 45 -27.06 9.48 3.86
C GLY A 45 -26.64 9.71 5.32
N THR A 46 -26.01 8.70 5.97
CA THR A 46 -25.45 8.84 7.33
C THR A 46 -23.94 9.05 7.31
N LEU A 47 -23.40 9.70 8.34
CA LEU A 47 -21.96 9.99 8.43
C LEU A 47 -21.07 8.74 8.45
N SER A 48 -21.57 7.63 9.00
CA SER A 48 -20.82 6.35 9.07
C SER A 48 -20.70 5.64 7.73
N GLY A 49 -21.59 5.93 6.77
CA GLY A 49 -21.62 5.32 5.43
C GLY A 49 -20.84 6.10 4.36
N VAL A 50 -20.24 7.23 4.72
CA VAL A 50 -19.52 8.08 3.76
C VAL A 50 -18.23 7.40 3.33
N SER A 51 -18.06 7.33 2.01
CA SER A 51 -16.83 6.93 1.32
C SER A 51 -16.18 8.15 0.65
N GLY A 52 -14.86 8.18 0.64
CA GLY A 52 -14.08 9.22 -0.02
C GLY A 52 -13.03 8.64 -0.96
N PHE A 53 -12.61 9.43 -1.94
CA PHE A 53 -11.47 9.12 -2.78
C PHE A 53 -10.71 10.41 -3.09
N GLN A 54 -9.49 10.53 -2.61
CA GLN A 54 -8.65 11.70 -2.87
C GLN A 54 -7.62 11.38 -3.95
N VAL A 55 -7.43 12.32 -4.86
CA VAL A 55 -6.44 12.23 -5.94
C VAL A 55 -5.61 13.50 -5.93
N HIS A 56 -4.31 13.33 -5.79
CA HIS A 56 -3.32 14.38 -6.01
C HIS A 56 -2.65 14.13 -7.35
N ILE A 57 -2.61 15.15 -8.20
CA ILE A 57 -2.02 15.11 -9.54
C ILE A 57 -1.09 16.30 -9.73
N GLY A 58 0.00 16.12 -10.47
CA GLY A 58 0.94 17.18 -10.78
C GLY A 58 2.39 16.71 -10.87
N LYS A 59 3.32 17.63 -10.61
CA LYS A 59 4.76 17.39 -10.56
C LYS A 59 5.21 17.20 -9.12
N GLY A 60 6.10 16.22 -8.87
CA GLY A 60 6.67 15.98 -7.53
C GLY A 60 5.65 15.46 -6.51
N VAL A 61 4.66 14.68 -6.96
CA VAL A 61 3.59 14.15 -6.09
C VAL A 61 4.06 12.89 -5.39
N HIS A 62 4.15 12.95 -4.07
CA HIS A 62 4.52 11.81 -3.21
C HIS A 62 3.40 11.39 -2.25
N THR A 63 2.41 12.27 -1.99
CA THR A 63 1.28 12.04 -1.08
C THR A 63 -0.04 12.37 -1.75
N PRO A 64 -1.17 11.87 -1.22
CA PRO A 64 -2.49 12.30 -1.67
C PRO A 64 -2.80 13.76 -1.31
N GLY A 65 -1.92 14.42 -0.54
CA GLY A 65 -2.05 15.80 -0.07
C GLY A 65 -2.95 15.95 1.15
N ASP A 66 -2.72 17.01 1.92
CA ASP A 66 -3.47 17.27 3.15
C ASP A 66 -4.87 17.83 2.89
N LEU A 67 -4.97 18.80 1.98
CA LEU A 67 -6.20 19.52 1.69
C LEU A 67 -6.48 19.54 0.18
N ALA A 68 -7.74 19.29 -0.19
CA ALA A 68 -8.19 19.28 -1.58
C ALA A 68 -8.46 20.71 -2.09
N ASP A 69 -8.12 20.97 -3.35
CA ASP A 69 -8.53 22.17 -4.07
C ASP A 69 -10.00 22.09 -4.48
N VAL A 70 -10.49 20.87 -4.72
CA VAL A 70 -11.88 20.59 -5.12
C VAL A 70 -12.45 19.45 -4.28
N LEU A 71 -13.61 19.67 -3.66
CA LEU A 71 -14.42 18.65 -2.99
C LEU A 71 -15.69 18.43 -3.81
N VAL A 72 -15.94 17.19 -4.24
CA VAL A 72 -17.20 16.77 -4.84
C VAL A 72 -18.00 16.03 -3.78
N ALA A 73 -19.13 16.57 -3.35
CA ALA A 73 -19.99 15.99 -2.31
C ALA A 73 -21.37 15.63 -2.89
N MET A 74 -21.69 14.34 -2.93
CA MET A 74 -22.90 13.82 -3.56
C MET A 74 -24.13 13.88 -2.63
N ASN A 75 -23.94 14.20 -1.36
CA ASN A 75 -25.02 14.33 -0.36
C ASN A 75 -24.54 15.14 0.87
N PRO A 76 -25.45 15.56 1.78
CA PRO A 76 -25.09 16.33 2.97
C PRO A 76 -24.13 15.63 3.93
N ALA A 77 -24.23 14.30 4.09
CA ALA A 77 -23.35 13.55 4.98
C ALA A 77 -21.91 13.56 4.44
N ALA A 78 -21.75 13.41 3.11
CA ALA A 78 -20.47 13.50 2.43
C ALA A 78 -19.82 14.88 2.60
N LEU A 79 -20.62 15.94 2.46
CA LEU A 79 -20.16 17.31 2.68
C LEU A 79 -19.72 17.51 4.13
N LYS A 80 -20.56 17.20 5.11
CA LYS A 80 -20.26 17.38 6.55
C LYS A 80 -19.00 16.62 6.96
N ARG A 81 -18.83 15.40 6.45
CA ARG A 81 -17.69 14.53 6.80
C ARG A 81 -16.36 15.03 6.22
N HIS A 82 -16.37 15.60 5.01
CA HIS A 82 -15.15 15.89 4.27
C HIS A 82 -14.87 17.38 4.01
N ALA A 83 -15.72 18.29 4.43
CA ALA A 83 -15.49 19.73 4.28
C ALA A 83 -14.20 20.20 4.99
N CYS A 84 -13.80 19.53 6.07
CA CYS A 84 -12.55 19.83 6.80
C CYS A 84 -11.28 19.59 5.96
N PHE A 85 -11.37 18.83 4.87
CA PHE A 85 -10.26 18.59 3.94
C PHE A 85 -10.24 19.56 2.75
N LEU A 86 -11.13 20.55 2.71
CA LEU A 86 -11.15 21.56 1.65
C LEU A 86 -10.25 22.75 2.00
N LYS A 87 -9.40 23.16 1.07
CA LYS A 87 -8.56 24.37 1.22
C LYS A 87 -9.43 25.61 1.33
N LYS A 88 -8.96 26.62 2.05
CA LYS A 88 -9.53 27.98 1.97
C LYS A 88 -9.41 28.50 0.53
N GLY A 89 -10.51 29.02 -0.02
CA GLY A 89 -10.60 29.41 -1.42
C GLY A 89 -10.78 28.25 -2.40
N GLY A 90 -10.89 27.01 -1.91
CA GLY A 90 -11.19 25.84 -2.74
C GLY A 90 -12.64 25.79 -3.21
N VAL A 91 -12.95 24.83 -4.08
CA VAL A 91 -14.27 24.67 -4.72
C VAL A 91 -15.00 23.46 -4.12
N ALA A 92 -16.22 23.68 -3.59
CA ALA A 92 -17.13 22.62 -3.19
C ALA A 92 -18.23 22.42 -4.24
N ILE A 93 -18.20 21.31 -4.97
CA ILE A 93 -19.24 20.90 -5.94
C ILE A 93 -20.22 20.00 -5.19
N VAL A 94 -21.49 20.36 -5.13
CA VAL A 94 -22.53 19.65 -4.39
C VAL A 94 -23.69 19.25 -5.28
N ASP A 95 -24.19 18.00 -5.16
CA ASP A 95 -25.44 17.57 -5.80
C ASP A 95 -26.64 18.12 -5.03
N ILE A 96 -27.09 19.33 -5.39
CA ILE A 96 -28.16 20.04 -4.66
C ILE A 96 -29.49 19.28 -4.64
N ASP A 97 -29.74 18.39 -5.60
CA ASP A 97 -30.94 17.54 -5.62
C ASP A 97 -31.02 16.59 -4.41
N SER A 98 -29.89 16.35 -3.76
CA SER A 98 -29.74 15.47 -2.59
C SER A 98 -29.76 16.24 -1.25
N PHE A 99 -29.93 17.57 -1.24
CA PHE A 99 -29.89 18.41 -0.03
C PHE A 99 -31.30 18.78 0.47
N LYS A 100 -32.17 17.77 0.60
CA LYS A 100 -33.51 17.95 1.17
C LYS A 100 -33.48 17.93 2.69
N GLU A 101 -34.48 18.53 3.34
CA GLU A 101 -34.58 18.56 4.80
C GLU A 101 -34.45 17.17 5.45
N SER A 102 -35.04 16.14 4.82
CA SER A 102 -34.92 14.75 5.31
C SER A 102 -33.46 14.21 5.24
N ASP A 103 -32.69 14.65 4.27
CA ASP A 103 -31.31 14.20 4.08
C ASP A 103 -30.34 14.98 4.99
N LEU A 104 -30.62 16.28 5.21
CA LEU A 104 -29.91 17.09 6.21
C LEU A 104 -30.08 16.51 7.62
N LYS A 105 -31.31 16.11 7.99
CA LYS A 105 -31.58 15.46 9.30
C LYS A 105 -30.83 14.12 9.45
N LYS A 106 -30.77 13.29 8.40
CA LYS A 106 -29.99 12.03 8.43
C LYS A 106 -28.48 12.29 8.62
N ALA A 107 -27.98 13.36 8.04
CA ALA A 107 -26.60 13.81 8.17
C ALA A 107 -26.32 14.59 9.46
N LEU A 108 -27.31 14.65 10.36
CA LEU A 108 -27.22 15.33 11.67
C LEU A 108 -26.93 16.83 11.56
N TYR A 109 -27.49 17.50 10.54
CA TYR A 109 -27.52 18.97 10.52
C TYR A 109 -28.61 19.49 11.43
N GLU A 110 -28.31 20.56 12.14
CA GLU A 110 -29.25 21.24 13.09
C GLU A 110 -30.07 22.32 12.38
N THR A 111 -29.56 22.84 11.26
CA THR A 111 -30.18 23.91 10.46
C THR A 111 -30.49 23.43 9.04
N ASN A 112 -31.29 24.24 8.32
CA ASN A 112 -31.54 24.04 6.88
C ASN A 112 -30.50 24.74 6.01
N ASP A 113 -29.52 25.39 6.59
CA ASP A 113 -28.35 25.99 5.89
C ASP A 113 -27.11 25.18 6.21
N PRO A 114 -26.82 24.11 5.45
CA PRO A 114 -25.70 23.21 5.70
C PRO A 114 -24.34 23.88 5.50
N PHE A 115 -24.25 24.88 4.64
CA PHE A 115 -22.99 25.54 4.29
C PHE A 115 -22.54 26.47 5.42
N HIS A 116 -23.48 27.22 5.98
CA HIS A 116 -23.24 28.09 7.13
C HIS A 116 -22.93 27.27 8.39
N GLU A 117 -23.67 26.18 8.64
CA GLU A 117 -23.48 25.33 9.82
C GLU A 117 -22.06 24.73 9.90
N ILE A 118 -21.47 24.36 8.76
CA ILE A 118 -20.10 23.82 8.71
C ILE A 118 -19.03 24.88 8.38
N GLY A 119 -19.41 26.16 8.21
CA GLY A 119 -18.53 27.31 8.05
C GLY A 119 -17.78 27.37 6.74
N ILE A 120 -18.32 26.79 5.64
CA ILE A 120 -17.69 26.85 4.31
C ILE A 120 -18.22 27.96 3.43
N ASP A 121 -19.34 28.58 3.77
CA ASP A 121 -20.02 29.66 3.04
C ASP A 121 -19.11 30.89 2.79
N ASN A 122 -18.19 31.17 3.73
CA ASN A 122 -17.25 32.30 3.64
C ASN A 122 -15.80 31.88 3.33
N THR A 123 -15.53 30.56 3.22
CA THR A 123 -14.16 30.03 3.07
C THR A 123 -13.93 29.27 1.78
N ALA A 124 -15.01 28.91 1.07
CA ALA A 124 -14.93 28.13 -0.17
C ALA A 124 -15.93 28.67 -1.23
N GLN A 125 -15.67 28.41 -2.49
CA GLN A 125 -16.62 28.64 -3.56
C GLN A 125 -17.56 27.44 -3.65
N ILE A 126 -18.85 27.65 -3.38
CA ILE A 126 -19.89 26.61 -3.45
C ILE A 126 -20.47 26.61 -4.86
N VAL A 127 -20.45 25.45 -5.51
CA VAL A 127 -21.03 25.20 -6.83
C VAL A 127 -22.15 24.19 -6.69
N GLU A 128 -23.38 24.69 -6.69
CA GLU A 128 -24.58 23.87 -6.61
C GLU A 128 -24.92 23.32 -8.00
N VAL A 129 -24.89 21.99 -8.14
CA VAL A 129 -25.14 21.28 -9.40
C VAL A 129 -26.33 20.32 -9.21
N PRO A 130 -27.38 20.40 -10.00
CA PRO A 130 -28.50 19.46 -9.93
C PRO A 130 -28.16 18.13 -10.64
N VAL A 131 -27.14 17.41 -10.12
CA VAL A 131 -26.57 16.21 -10.76
C VAL A 131 -27.61 15.14 -11.03
N THR A 132 -28.46 14.87 -10.06
CA THR A 132 -29.52 13.86 -10.17
C THR A 132 -30.52 14.20 -11.28
N SER A 133 -30.95 15.45 -11.38
CA SER A 133 -31.86 15.94 -12.43
C SER A 133 -31.20 15.92 -13.80
N MET A 134 -29.94 16.34 -13.92
CA MET A 134 -29.18 16.33 -15.16
C MET A 134 -28.98 14.91 -15.70
N VAL A 135 -28.67 13.94 -14.82
CA VAL A 135 -28.54 12.53 -15.21
C VAL A 135 -29.86 11.96 -15.72
N LYS A 136 -30.99 12.26 -15.06
CA LYS A 136 -32.32 11.84 -15.52
C LYS A 136 -32.65 12.41 -16.90
N ASN A 137 -32.37 13.68 -17.10
CA ASN A 137 -32.60 14.36 -18.39
C ASN A 137 -31.70 13.75 -19.50
N ALA A 138 -30.43 13.56 -19.22
CA ALA A 138 -29.49 12.95 -20.17
C ALA A 138 -29.90 11.53 -20.59
N LEU A 139 -30.55 10.77 -19.70
CA LEU A 139 -30.91 9.37 -19.94
C LEU A 139 -32.42 9.16 -20.19
N ALA A 140 -33.22 10.22 -20.40
CA ALA A 140 -34.67 10.12 -20.56
C ALA A 140 -35.09 9.11 -21.64
N ASP A 141 -34.34 9.06 -22.74
CA ASP A 141 -34.62 8.18 -23.90
C ASP A 141 -33.82 6.86 -23.86
N SER A 142 -33.14 6.54 -22.74
CA SER A 142 -32.25 5.36 -22.67
C SER A 142 -32.98 4.04 -22.46
N GLY A 143 -34.26 4.06 -22.08
CA GLY A 143 -35.01 2.86 -21.70
C GLY A 143 -34.57 2.22 -20.37
N LEU A 144 -33.64 2.84 -19.63
CA LEU A 144 -33.17 2.37 -18.32
C LEU A 144 -34.19 2.70 -17.21
N ASP A 145 -34.25 1.84 -16.18
CA ASP A 145 -35.00 2.14 -14.96
C ASP A 145 -34.32 3.26 -14.15
N LEU A 146 -35.09 3.90 -13.28
CA LEU A 146 -34.63 5.02 -12.46
C LEU A 146 -33.40 4.65 -11.60
N LYS A 147 -33.37 3.43 -11.04
CA LYS A 147 -32.26 2.96 -10.21
C LYS A 147 -30.96 2.83 -11.01
N SER A 148 -31.06 2.34 -12.24
CA SER A 148 -29.92 2.24 -13.17
C SER A 148 -29.43 3.61 -13.62
N MET A 149 -30.33 4.57 -13.89
CA MET A 149 -29.97 5.95 -14.20
C MET A 149 -29.22 6.61 -13.05
N LEU A 150 -29.72 6.49 -11.82
CA LEU A 150 -29.11 7.11 -10.64
C LEU A 150 -27.72 6.56 -10.31
N ARG A 151 -27.39 5.35 -10.77
CA ARG A 151 -26.02 4.79 -10.63
C ARG A 151 -24.98 5.49 -11.51
N CYS A 152 -25.41 6.32 -12.46
CA CYS A 152 -24.50 7.07 -13.32
C CYS A 152 -24.14 8.46 -12.77
N ARG A 153 -24.65 8.87 -11.59
CA ARG A 153 -24.40 10.20 -11.00
C ARG A 153 -22.92 10.50 -10.80
N ASN A 154 -22.15 9.51 -10.34
CA ASN A 154 -20.71 9.62 -10.16
C ASN A 154 -19.97 9.91 -11.47
N ILE A 155 -20.48 9.41 -12.60
CA ILE A 155 -19.88 9.63 -13.93
C ILE A 155 -20.18 11.03 -14.45
N PHE A 156 -21.35 11.63 -14.09
CA PHE A 156 -21.61 13.04 -14.35
C PHE A 156 -20.60 13.93 -13.59
N ALA A 157 -20.43 13.67 -12.28
CA ALA A 157 -19.46 14.39 -11.48
C ALA A 157 -18.02 14.24 -12.01
N LEU A 158 -17.66 13.03 -12.48
CA LEU A 158 -16.38 12.79 -13.16
C LEU A 158 -16.21 13.65 -14.41
N GLY A 159 -17.25 13.74 -15.27
CA GLY A 159 -17.22 14.57 -16.47
C GLY A 159 -16.97 16.05 -16.16
N LEU A 160 -17.66 16.58 -15.14
CA LEU A 160 -17.47 17.95 -14.66
C LEU A 160 -16.05 18.17 -14.12
N VAL A 161 -15.49 17.22 -13.34
CA VAL A 161 -14.12 17.30 -12.83
C VAL A 161 -13.10 17.19 -13.97
N CYS A 162 -13.33 16.34 -14.97
CA CYS A 162 -12.46 16.28 -16.16
C CYS A 162 -12.39 17.62 -16.87
N TRP A 163 -13.53 18.33 -17.05
CA TRP A 163 -13.55 19.69 -17.60
C TRP A 163 -12.76 20.66 -16.71
N LEU A 164 -12.98 20.61 -15.39
CA LEU A 164 -12.37 21.54 -14.43
C LEU A 164 -10.84 21.46 -14.42
N PHE A 165 -10.30 20.26 -14.66
CA PHE A 165 -8.86 19.98 -14.69
C PHE A 165 -8.30 19.81 -16.10
N ASP A 166 -9.05 20.18 -17.14
CA ASP A 166 -8.67 20.09 -18.56
C ASP A 166 -8.18 18.68 -18.94
N ARG A 167 -9.00 17.66 -18.60
CA ARG A 167 -8.67 16.24 -18.87
C ARG A 167 -9.45 15.71 -20.05
N PRO A 168 -8.77 15.03 -21.02
CA PRO A 168 -9.43 14.47 -22.19
C PRO A 168 -10.38 13.32 -21.82
N LEU A 169 -11.57 13.29 -22.42
CA LEU A 169 -12.57 12.26 -22.12
C LEU A 169 -12.30 10.92 -22.79
N GLU A 170 -11.46 10.86 -23.84
CA GLU A 170 -11.18 9.65 -24.62
C GLU A 170 -10.66 8.51 -23.74
N SER A 171 -9.74 8.79 -22.83
CA SER A 171 -9.19 7.80 -21.89
C SER A 171 -10.26 7.32 -20.92
N ALA A 172 -11.11 8.21 -20.40
CA ALA A 172 -12.22 7.84 -19.52
C ALA A 172 -13.25 6.96 -20.25
N LEU A 173 -13.60 7.30 -21.49
CA LEU A 173 -14.50 6.50 -22.33
C LEU A 173 -13.93 5.12 -22.62
N HIS A 174 -12.62 5.03 -22.88
CA HIS A 174 -11.93 3.74 -23.08
C HIS A 174 -12.01 2.85 -21.84
N LEU A 175 -11.72 3.40 -20.65
CA LEU A 175 -11.80 2.68 -19.38
C LEU A 175 -13.23 2.21 -19.07
N LEU A 176 -14.23 3.06 -19.31
CA LEU A 176 -15.63 2.70 -19.14
C LEU A 176 -16.04 1.58 -20.09
N LYS A 177 -15.60 1.64 -21.37
CA LYS A 177 -15.86 0.61 -22.37
C LYS A 177 -15.31 -0.75 -21.95
N ASN A 178 -14.07 -0.78 -21.48
CA ASN A 178 -13.43 -2.00 -21.00
C ASN A 178 -14.16 -2.56 -19.76
N LYS A 179 -14.47 -1.70 -18.79
CA LYS A 179 -15.17 -2.10 -17.55
C LYS A 179 -16.56 -2.66 -17.83
N PHE A 180 -17.29 -2.07 -18.75
CA PHE A 180 -18.66 -2.46 -19.08
C PHE A 180 -18.78 -3.23 -20.40
N ALA A 181 -17.69 -3.86 -20.88
CA ALA A 181 -17.65 -4.62 -22.14
C ALA A 181 -18.77 -5.68 -22.26
N LYS A 182 -19.15 -6.31 -21.13
CA LYS A 182 -20.24 -7.29 -21.07
C LYS A 182 -21.65 -6.68 -20.93
N LYS A 183 -21.77 -5.35 -20.84
CA LYS A 183 -23.02 -4.61 -20.59
C LYS A 183 -23.08 -3.34 -21.45
N PRO A 184 -23.25 -3.46 -22.78
CA PRO A 184 -23.16 -2.32 -23.70
C PRO A 184 -24.11 -1.16 -23.35
N ALA A 185 -25.36 -1.45 -22.96
CA ALA A 185 -26.33 -0.40 -22.58
C ALA A 185 -25.87 0.41 -21.34
N VAL A 186 -25.13 -0.21 -20.41
CA VAL A 186 -24.56 0.49 -19.26
C VAL A 186 -23.39 1.37 -19.70
N TYR A 187 -22.56 0.90 -20.64
CA TYR A 187 -21.49 1.70 -21.21
C TYR A 187 -22.06 2.96 -21.90
N GLU A 188 -23.04 2.79 -22.80
CA GLU A 188 -23.66 3.90 -23.56
C GLU A 188 -24.27 4.94 -22.60
N ALA A 189 -24.96 4.51 -21.56
CA ALA A 189 -25.50 5.40 -20.54
C ALA A 189 -24.40 6.20 -19.83
N ASN A 190 -23.34 5.52 -19.39
CA ASN A 190 -22.23 6.19 -18.71
C ASN A 190 -21.47 7.14 -19.65
N ALA A 191 -21.27 6.77 -20.91
CA ALA A 191 -20.63 7.63 -21.89
C ALA A 191 -21.44 8.91 -22.14
N LYS A 192 -22.77 8.78 -22.27
CA LYS A 192 -23.68 9.93 -22.46
C LYS A 192 -23.66 10.87 -21.26
N VAL A 193 -23.65 10.29 -20.03
CA VAL A 193 -23.63 11.05 -18.79
C VAL A 193 -22.26 11.71 -18.54
N LEU A 194 -21.16 11.06 -18.91
CA LEU A 194 -19.80 11.64 -18.83
C LEU A 194 -19.71 12.92 -19.67
N ASN A 195 -20.16 12.84 -20.94
CA ASN A 195 -20.19 14.01 -21.84
C ASN A 195 -21.11 15.11 -21.28
N ALA A 196 -22.30 14.74 -20.79
CA ALA A 196 -23.22 15.72 -20.20
C ALA A 196 -22.61 16.47 -18.99
N GLY A 197 -21.81 15.80 -18.16
CA GLY A 197 -21.09 16.44 -17.06
C GLY A 197 -19.99 17.38 -17.55
N TYR A 198 -19.25 16.98 -18.56
CA TYR A 198 -18.21 17.81 -19.18
C TYR A 198 -18.80 19.06 -19.85
N ASP A 199 -19.87 18.90 -20.63
CA ASP A 199 -20.57 19.99 -21.28
C ASP A 199 -21.22 20.94 -20.26
N TYR A 200 -21.72 20.43 -19.16
CA TYR A 200 -22.22 21.24 -18.04
C TYR A 200 -21.13 22.17 -17.50
N GLY A 201 -19.89 21.69 -17.39
CA GLY A 201 -18.74 22.50 -17.01
C GLY A 201 -18.52 23.71 -17.92
N HIS A 202 -18.62 23.52 -19.22
CA HIS A 202 -18.55 24.62 -20.18
C HIS A 202 -19.65 25.68 -19.96
N ASN A 203 -20.85 25.25 -19.58
CA ASN A 203 -21.98 26.16 -19.36
C ASN A 203 -21.85 27.01 -18.09
N ILE A 204 -21.16 26.49 -17.06
CA ILE A 204 -20.89 27.19 -15.78
C ILE A 204 -19.55 27.93 -15.76
N HIS A 205 -18.80 27.95 -16.87
CA HIS A 205 -17.47 28.55 -16.99
C HIS A 205 -17.36 29.97 -16.41
N ALA A 206 -18.42 30.76 -16.48
CA ALA A 206 -18.44 32.11 -15.92
C ALA A 206 -18.31 32.14 -14.38
N SER A 207 -18.57 31.01 -13.72
CA SER A 207 -18.59 30.89 -12.25
C SER A 207 -17.37 30.16 -11.69
N VAL A 208 -16.63 29.36 -12.48
CA VAL A 208 -15.53 28.52 -12.02
C VAL A 208 -14.35 28.58 -13.01
N SER A 209 -13.15 28.80 -12.51
CA SER A 209 -11.91 28.77 -13.32
C SER A 209 -11.38 27.34 -13.42
N THR A 210 -10.85 26.97 -14.58
CA THR A 210 -10.16 25.69 -14.78
C THR A 210 -8.76 25.69 -14.16
N TYR A 211 -8.33 24.52 -13.70
CA TYR A 211 -6.98 24.32 -13.18
C TYR A 211 -6.03 23.91 -14.32
N ARG A 212 -4.87 24.53 -14.36
CA ARG A 212 -3.74 24.07 -15.19
C ARG A 212 -2.77 23.31 -14.31
N ILE A 213 -2.44 22.09 -14.74
CA ILE A 213 -1.53 21.20 -14.02
C ILE A 213 -0.21 21.14 -14.79
N GLU A 214 0.91 21.37 -14.10
CA GLU A 214 2.22 21.15 -14.66
C GLU A 214 2.55 19.67 -14.63
N THR A 215 2.86 19.08 -15.76
CA THR A 215 3.34 17.69 -15.85
C THR A 215 4.79 17.61 -15.40
N GLY A 216 5.13 16.53 -14.70
CA GLY A 216 6.52 16.27 -14.29
C GLY A 216 7.37 15.72 -15.44
N ASP A 217 8.69 15.82 -15.31
CA ASP A 217 9.63 15.10 -16.17
C ASP A 217 9.56 13.61 -15.82
N THR A 218 8.89 12.82 -16.63
CA THR A 218 8.83 11.37 -16.49
C THR A 218 9.87 10.70 -17.38
N ARG A 219 10.53 9.65 -16.88
CA ARG A 219 11.40 8.82 -17.73
C ARG A 219 10.57 8.23 -18.88
N PRO A 220 11.13 8.11 -20.10
CA PRO A 220 10.46 7.38 -21.18
C PRO A 220 10.09 5.95 -20.76
N GLY A 221 8.97 5.43 -21.26
CA GLY A 221 8.51 4.08 -20.95
C GLY A 221 7.00 3.92 -21.06
N THR A 222 6.51 2.72 -20.76
CA THR A 222 5.08 2.42 -20.68
C THR A 222 4.62 2.54 -19.24
N TYR A 223 3.59 3.34 -19.00
CA TYR A 223 3.05 3.60 -17.66
C TYR A 223 1.64 3.05 -17.51
N THR A 224 1.31 2.68 -16.29
CA THR A 224 -0.04 2.33 -15.86
C THR A 224 -0.28 2.87 -14.44
N ASP A 225 -1.54 3.14 -14.11
CA ASP A 225 -1.93 3.40 -12.72
C ASP A 225 -2.07 2.06 -11.99
N VAL A 226 -1.36 1.87 -10.87
CA VAL A 226 -1.36 0.63 -10.11
C VAL A 226 -1.52 0.89 -8.62
N ASN A 227 -2.39 0.12 -7.95
CA ASN A 227 -2.43 0.10 -6.49
C ASN A 227 -1.41 -0.88 -5.91
N GLY A 228 -1.03 -0.68 -4.63
CA GLY A 228 0.03 -1.46 -4.02
C GLY A 228 -0.26 -2.96 -3.92
N ASN A 229 -1.51 -3.38 -3.71
CA ASN A 229 -1.87 -4.81 -3.68
C ASN A 229 -1.67 -5.47 -5.06
N THR A 230 -2.07 -4.78 -6.13
CA THR A 230 -1.82 -5.25 -7.51
C THR A 230 -0.33 -5.25 -7.83
N ALA A 231 0.39 -4.20 -7.44
CA ALA A 231 1.83 -4.10 -7.61
C ALA A 231 2.58 -5.23 -6.86
N THR A 232 2.17 -5.55 -5.63
CA THR A 232 2.68 -6.72 -4.88
C THR A 232 2.49 -8.02 -5.65
N ALA A 233 1.28 -8.26 -6.18
CA ALA A 233 1.00 -9.47 -6.96
C ALA A 233 1.87 -9.55 -8.22
N TRP A 234 2.05 -8.45 -8.93
CA TRP A 234 2.89 -8.38 -10.13
C TRP A 234 4.39 -8.56 -9.81
N GLY A 235 4.88 -8.00 -8.70
CA GLY A 235 6.25 -8.20 -8.24
C GLY A 235 6.56 -9.67 -7.93
N LEU A 236 5.61 -10.38 -7.31
CA LEU A 236 5.72 -11.82 -7.03
C LEU A 236 5.70 -12.66 -8.33
N ILE A 237 4.83 -12.32 -9.30
CA ILE A 237 4.80 -12.98 -10.61
C ILE A 237 6.14 -12.78 -11.32
N TYR A 238 6.66 -11.56 -11.31
CA TYR A 238 7.93 -11.24 -11.96
C TYR A 238 9.12 -11.96 -11.28
N ALA A 239 9.10 -12.07 -9.95
CA ALA A 239 10.09 -12.87 -9.21
C ALA A 239 10.00 -14.38 -9.53
N SER A 240 8.78 -14.90 -9.74
CA SER A 240 8.56 -16.28 -10.20
C SER A 240 9.23 -16.52 -11.57
N GLU A 241 9.04 -15.60 -12.50
CA GLU A 241 9.69 -15.63 -13.81
C GLU A 241 11.22 -15.59 -13.69
N LYS A 242 11.75 -14.61 -12.95
CA LYS A 242 13.19 -14.40 -12.75
C LYS A 242 13.89 -15.52 -11.96
N SER A 243 13.18 -16.27 -11.14
CA SER A 243 13.72 -17.42 -10.42
C SER A 243 13.53 -18.75 -11.15
N GLY A 244 12.67 -18.79 -12.17
CA GLY A 244 12.22 -20.01 -12.82
C GLY A 244 11.44 -20.94 -11.86
N ARG A 245 10.84 -20.41 -10.78
CA ARG A 245 10.06 -21.18 -9.80
C ARG A 245 8.57 -20.90 -9.95
N PRO A 246 7.74 -21.95 -10.03
CA PRO A 246 6.30 -21.76 -10.05
C PRO A 246 5.83 -20.96 -8.83
N LEU A 247 4.94 -19.99 -9.01
CA LEU A 247 4.38 -19.22 -7.91
C LEU A 247 3.20 -19.95 -7.27
N TYR A 248 3.31 -20.20 -5.96
CA TYR A 248 2.25 -20.76 -5.15
C TYR A 248 1.79 -19.74 -4.09
N LEU A 249 0.50 -19.43 -4.05
CA LEU A 249 -0.13 -18.66 -2.99
C LEU A 249 -1.06 -19.56 -2.17
N GLY A 250 -0.76 -19.73 -0.87
CA GLY A 250 -1.67 -20.30 0.11
C GLY A 250 -2.19 -19.21 1.04
N SER A 251 -3.47 -18.83 0.92
CA SER A 251 -4.00 -17.67 1.66
C SER A 251 -5.46 -17.83 2.06
N TYR A 252 -5.88 -17.02 3.03
CA TYR A 252 -7.26 -16.82 3.45
C TYR A 252 -7.65 -15.35 3.28
N PRO A 253 -8.87 -15.05 2.78
CA PRO A 253 -9.29 -13.68 2.54
C PRO A 253 -9.35 -12.84 3.82
N ILE A 254 -8.68 -11.71 3.80
CA ILE A 254 -8.71 -10.72 4.88
C ILE A 254 -8.49 -9.30 4.33
N THR A 255 -9.31 -8.34 4.75
CA THR A 255 -9.11 -6.92 4.41
C THR A 255 -7.85 -6.39 5.11
N PRO A 256 -6.96 -5.65 4.41
CA PRO A 256 -7.04 -5.24 3.00
C PRO A 256 -6.25 -6.15 2.02
N ALA A 257 -5.68 -7.27 2.44
CA ALA A 257 -4.81 -8.13 1.65
C ALA A 257 -5.50 -8.97 0.56
N THR A 258 -6.83 -9.09 0.60
CA THR A 258 -7.61 -9.98 -0.30
C THR A 258 -7.40 -9.67 -1.78
N ASP A 259 -7.13 -8.42 -2.14
CA ASP A 259 -6.96 -8.04 -3.55
C ASP A 259 -5.69 -8.65 -4.17
N ILE A 260 -4.66 -8.94 -3.38
CA ILE A 260 -3.48 -9.70 -3.84
C ILE A 260 -3.91 -11.12 -4.27
N LEU A 261 -4.72 -11.81 -3.43
CA LEU A 261 -5.26 -13.13 -3.77
C LEU A 261 -6.11 -13.07 -5.04
N HIS A 262 -6.99 -12.08 -5.16
CA HIS A 262 -7.83 -11.91 -6.34
C HIS A 262 -7.02 -11.65 -7.62
N GLU A 263 -5.96 -10.87 -7.53
CA GLU A 263 -5.10 -10.58 -8.70
C GLU A 263 -4.33 -11.82 -9.12
N LEU A 264 -3.70 -12.52 -8.20
CA LEU A 264 -2.96 -13.76 -8.48
C LEU A 264 -3.87 -14.88 -9.01
N ALA A 265 -5.09 -14.99 -8.50
CA ALA A 265 -6.06 -16.02 -8.96
C ALA A 265 -6.50 -15.82 -10.42
N LYS A 266 -6.38 -14.62 -11.00
CA LYS A 266 -6.65 -14.35 -12.41
C LYS A 266 -5.54 -14.83 -13.34
N ARG A 267 -4.34 -15.06 -12.82
CA ARG A 267 -3.12 -15.27 -13.60
C ARG A 267 -2.73 -16.74 -13.73
N LYS A 268 -3.72 -17.61 -13.91
CA LYS A 268 -3.52 -19.04 -14.24
C LYS A 268 -2.78 -19.24 -15.58
N ASP A 269 -2.94 -18.28 -16.50
CA ASP A 269 -2.23 -18.19 -17.77
C ASP A 269 -0.70 -18.13 -17.61
N LEU A 270 -0.21 -17.60 -16.47
CA LEU A 270 1.21 -17.53 -16.10
C LEU A 270 1.64 -18.67 -15.16
N GLY A 271 0.84 -19.70 -15.00
CA GLY A 271 1.15 -20.85 -14.15
C GLY A 271 1.01 -20.59 -12.64
N VAL A 272 0.39 -19.47 -12.23
CA VAL A 272 0.16 -19.15 -10.83
C VAL A 272 -0.83 -20.13 -10.19
N LYS A 273 -0.41 -20.73 -9.06
CA LYS A 273 -1.20 -21.64 -8.24
C LYS A 273 -1.76 -20.87 -7.03
N ALA A 274 -2.89 -20.19 -7.17
CA ALA A 274 -3.54 -19.47 -6.06
C ALA A 274 -4.58 -20.37 -5.39
N CYS A 275 -4.36 -20.70 -4.11
CA CYS A 275 -5.20 -21.56 -3.31
C CYS A 275 -5.79 -20.79 -2.12
N GLN A 276 -7.11 -20.62 -2.12
CA GLN A 276 -7.83 -20.14 -0.94
C GLN A 276 -8.03 -21.30 0.03
N MET A 277 -7.58 -21.12 1.26
CA MET A 277 -7.69 -22.08 2.34
C MET A 277 -8.85 -21.75 3.26
N GLU A 278 -9.14 -22.63 4.25
CA GLU A 278 -10.24 -22.43 5.19
C GLU A 278 -9.92 -21.40 6.29
N ASP A 279 -8.62 -21.23 6.61
CA ASP A 279 -8.12 -20.26 7.58
C ASP A 279 -6.65 -19.87 7.31
N GLU A 280 -6.11 -18.99 8.13
CA GLU A 280 -4.75 -18.47 8.03
C GLU A 280 -3.70 -19.53 8.33
N ILE A 281 -3.98 -20.49 9.22
CA ILE A 281 -3.06 -21.57 9.59
C ILE A 281 -2.91 -22.53 8.41
N ALA A 282 -4.02 -22.97 7.83
CA ALA A 282 -4.01 -23.79 6.62
C ALA A 282 -3.30 -23.07 5.46
N GLY A 283 -3.49 -21.74 5.33
CA GLY A 283 -2.82 -20.90 4.34
C GLY A 283 -1.29 -20.98 4.45
N VAL A 284 -0.72 -20.71 5.61
CA VAL A 284 0.73 -20.74 5.80
C VAL A 284 1.30 -22.16 5.71
N CYS A 285 0.61 -23.16 6.25
CA CYS A 285 1.07 -24.55 6.21
C CYS A 285 1.12 -25.10 4.77
N SER A 286 0.13 -24.76 3.94
CA SER A 286 0.14 -25.15 2.52
C SER A 286 1.29 -24.48 1.75
N ALA A 287 1.59 -23.19 2.05
CA ALA A 287 2.71 -22.49 1.46
C ALA A 287 4.07 -23.08 1.88
N ILE A 288 4.21 -23.52 3.14
CA ILE A 288 5.41 -24.24 3.62
C ILE A 288 5.61 -25.54 2.82
N GLY A 289 4.53 -26.29 2.58
CA GLY A 289 4.58 -27.50 1.75
C GLY A 289 5.01 -27.21 0.31
N ALA A 290 4.51 -26.15 -0.29
CA ALA A 290 4.91 -25.69 -1.63
C ALA A 290 6.38 -25.23 -1.67
N ALA A 291 6.86 -24.52 -0.65
CA ALA A 291 8.28 -24.15 -0.51
C ALA A 291 9.19 -25.38 -0.43
N PHE A 292 8.79 -26.40 0.33
CA PHE A 292 9.51 -27.66 0.40
C PHE A 292 9.55 -28.37 -0.98
N ALA A 293 8.44 -28.30 -1.75
CA ALA A 293 8.34 -28.87 -3.08
C ALA A 293 9.08 -28.10 -4.18
N GLY A 294 9.64 -26.91 -3.89
CA GLY A 294 10.45 -26.13 -4.85
C GLY A 294 9.72 -24.98 -5.53
N ASP A 295 8.54 -24.61 -5.09
CA ASP A 295 7.81 -23.44 -5.58
C ASP A 295 8.30 -22.16 -4.86
N LEU A 296 8.17 -20.99 -5.52
CA LEU A 296 8.14 -19.71 -4.83
C LEU A 296 6.84 -19.63 -4.04
N ALA A 297 6.93 -19.85 -2.75
CA ALA A 297 5.76 -19.95 -1.88
C ALA A 297 5.47 -18.62 -1.20
N VAL A 298 4.19 -18.24 -1.19
CA VAL A 298 3.69 -16.97 -0.65
C VAL A 298 2.45 -17.21 0.19
N THR A 299 2.31 -16.45 1.26
CA THR A 299 1.05 -16.30 2.00
C THR A 299 0.77 -14.82 2.25
N THR A 300 -0.47 -14.38 2.13
CA THR A 300 -0.88 -12.99 2.35
C THR A 300 -1.82 -12.88 3.52
N THR A 301 -1.73 -11.78 4.29
CA THR A 301 -2.54 -11.58 5.49
C THR A 301 -2.57 -10.11 5.92
N SER A 302 -3.11 -9.86 7.10
CA SER A 302 -3.06 -8.63 7.89
C SER A 302 -2.78 -9.01 9.34
N GLY A 303 -2.53 -8.07 10.23
CA GLY A 303 -2.09 -8.29 11.62
C GLY A 303 -2.77 -9.44 12.37
N PRO A 304 -4.11 -9.59 12.40
CA PRO A 304 -4.75 -10.72 13.07
C PRO A 304 -4.33 -12.08 12.50
N GLY A 305 -4.22 -12.18 11.18
CA GLY A 305 -3.81 -13.42 10.54
C GLY A 305 -2.30 -13.68 10.66
N LEU A 306 -1.46 -12.63 10.75
CA LEU A 306 -0.04 -12.80 11.07
C LEU A 306 0.12 -13.44 12.46
N ALA A 307 -0.71 -13.06 13.43
CA ALA A 307 -0.74 -13.67 14.75
C ALA A 307 -1.09 -15.17 14.68
N LEU A 308 -2.10 -15.55 13.88
CA LEU A 308 -2.49 -16.95 13.70
C LEU A 308 -1.43 -17.78 12.97
N LYS A 309 -0.61 -17.17 12.12
CA LYS A 309 0.44 -17.84 11.36
C LYS A 309 1.75 -18.01 12.15
N SER A 310 1.88 -17.47 13.36
CA SER A 310 3.14 -17.39 14.11
C SER A 310 3.86 -18.72 14.24
N GLU A 311 3.17 -19.79 14.59
CA GLU A 311 3.77 -21.12 14.73
C GLU A 311 4.22 -21.70 13.38
N GLY A 312 3.39 -21.58 12.33
CA GLY A 312 3.77 -22.01 10.98
C GLY A 312 5.01 -21.25 10.46
N ILE A 313 5.10 -19.95 10.71
CA ILE A 313 6.30 -19.16 10.36
C ILE A 313 7.52 -19.68 11.14
N GLY A 314 7.36 -20.02 12.42
CA GLY A 314 8.40 -20.67 13.22
C GLY A 314 8.88 -22.00 12.62
N LEU A 315 7.94 -22.82 12.13
CA LEU A 315 8.27 -24.04 11.39
C LEU A 315 9.09 -23.76 10.12
N ALA A 316 8.72 -22.74 9.35
CA ALA A 316 9.48 -22.35 8.15
C ALA A 316 10.91 -21.89 8.48
N VAL A 317 11.10 -21.17 9.60
CA VAL A 317 12.44 -20.80 10.11
C VAL A 317 13.23 -22.05 10.53
N MET A 318 12.61 -22.97 11.26
CA MET A 318 13.25 -24.22 11.69
C MET A 318 13.64 -25.13 10.53
N ALA A 319 12.78 -25.22 9.52
CA ALA A 319 13.03 -26.01 8.30
C ALA A 319 13.92 -25.28 7.28
N GLU A 320 14.17 -23.99 7.51
CA GLU A 320 14.93 -23.09 6.61
C GLU A 320 14.42 -23.15 5.18
N LEU A 321 13.14 -22.85 5.00
CA LEU A 321 12.45 -22.85 3.71
C LEU A 321 12.20 -21.43 3.22
N PRO A 322 12.30 -21.18 1.90
CA PRO A 322 11.96 -19.89 1.33
C PRO A 322 10.44 -19.67 1.38
N LEU A 323 10.00 -18.62 2.06
CA LEU A 323 8.59 -18.27 2.20
C LEU A 323 8.44 -16.75 2.25
N VAL A 324 7.58 -16.19 1.43
CA VAL A 324 7.21 -14.77 1.51
C VAL A 324 5.89 -14.64 2.26
N ILE A 325 5.89 -13.86 3.33
CA ILE A 325 4.71 -13.52 4.11
C ILE A 325 4.40 -12.04 3.87
N VAL A 326 3.33 -11.74 3.15
CA VAL A 326 2.90 -10.35 2.93
C VAL A 326 1.88 -9.99 3.99
N ASP A 327 2.21 -9.01 4.81
CA ASP A 327 1.33 -8.44 5.83
C ASP A 327 0.90 -7.02 5.42
N VAL A 328 -0.36 -6.88 5.01
CA VAL A 328 -0.96 -5.58 4.71
C VAL A 328 -1.60 -5.05 5.99
N GLN A 329 -0.85 -4.23 6.72
CA GLN A 329 -1.21 -3.75 8.04
C GLN A 329 -2.48 -2.92 8.06
N ARG A 330 -3.24 -3.02 9.13
CA ARG A 330 -4.45 -2.24 9.41
C ARG A 330 -4.53 -1.88 10.88
N GLY A 331 -5.40 -0.94 11.25
CA GLY A 331 -5.62 -0.59 12.65
C GLY A 331 -6.08 -1.77 13.49
N GLY A 332 -5.32 -2.07 14.54
CA GLY A 332 -5.56 -3.15 15.51
C GLY A 332 -6.06 -2.62 16.86
N PRO A 333 -6.08 -3.45 17.93
CA PRO A 333 -5.87 -4.91 17.94
C PRO A 333 -7.11 -5.72 17.48
N SER A 334 -6.93 -7.03 17.27
CA SER A 334 -7.99 -7.95 16.81
C SER A 334 -8.59 -7.49 15.47
N THR A 335 -9.92 -7.46 15.33
CA THR A 335 -10.59 -6.95 14.14
C THR A 335 -10.29 -5.46 13.92
N GLY A 336 -10.21 -4.67 15.00
CA GLY A 336 -9.79 -3.28 15.01
C GLY A 336 -10.53 -2.40 14.02
N LEU A 337 -9.79 -1.75 13.15
CA LEU A 337 -10.27 -0.87 12.09
C LEU A 337 -9.89 -1.46 10.72
N PRO A 338 -10.67 -2.42 10.15
CA PRO A 338 -10.26 -3.23 9.00
C PRO A 338 -9.91 -2.44 7.74
N THR A 339 -10.47 -1.24 7.58
CA THR A 339 -10.29 -0.39 6.40
C THR A 339 -9.36 0.80 6.64
N LYS A 340 -8.74 0.89 7.81
CA LYS A 340 -7.90 2.02 8.21
C LYS A 340 -6.44 1.61 8.33
N THR A 341 -5.54 2.54 8.00
CA THR A 341 -4.10 2.27 7.96
C THR A 341 -3.44 2.53 9.31
N GLU A 342 -2.54 1.64 9.70
CA GLU A 342 -1.58 1.80 10.80
C GLU A 342 -0.31 1.00 10.47
N GLN A 343 0.76 1.19 11.26
CA GLN A 343 2.03 0.45 11.17
C GLN A 343 2.29 -0.28 12.50
N THR A 344 1.29 -1.01 13.00
CA THR A 344 1.28 -1.55 14.38
C THR A 344 1.74 -2.99 14.49
N ASP A 345 2.05 -3.66 13.36
CA ASP A 345 2.44 -5.08 13.34
C ASP A 345 3.96 -5.30 13.32
N LEU A 346 4.78 -4.24 13.36
CA LEU A 346 6.24 -4.36 13.26
C LEU A 346 6.87 -5.23 14.36
N ARG A 347 6.48 -5.01 15.63
CA ARG A 347 6.99 -5.83 16.74
C ARG A 347 6.58 -7.29 16.60
N GLN A 348 5.36 -7.54 16.15
CA GLN A 348 4.88 -8.89 15.87
C GLN A 348 5.66 -9.53 14.72
N ALA A 349 5.94 -8.78 13.65
CA ALA A 349 6.74 -9.24 12.51
C ALA A 349 8.16 -9.62 12.93
N ILE A 350 8.80 -8.85 13.81
CA ILE A 350 10.18 -9.13 14.26
C ILE A 350 10.21 -10.20 15.37
N TYR A 351 9.33 -10.12 16.38
CA TYR A 351 9.44 -10.88 17.63
C TYR A 351 8.26 -11.81 17.93
N GLY A 352 7.17 -11.78 17.14
CA GLY A 352 5.90 -12.44 17.47
C GLY A 352 5.88 -13.95 17.28
N ARG A 353 6.96 -14.66 17.57
CA ARG A 353 7.07 -16.13 17.51
C ARG A 353 7.69 -16.67 18.77
N ASN A 354 7.50 -17.96 19.05
CA ASN A 354 8.17 -18.61 20.18
C ASN A 354 9.63 -18.95 19.83
N GLY A 355 10.49 -19.00 20.85
CA GLY A 355 11.91 -19.33 20.74
C GLY A 355 12.74 -18.24 20.04
N GLU A 356 14.03 -18.54 19.82
CA GLU A 356 14.92 -17.71 19.01
C GLU A 356 14.61 -17.94 17.52
N CYS A 357 13.82 -17.05 16.95
CA CYS A 357 13.23 -17.23 15.63
C CYS A 357 13.53 -16.04 14.71
N PRO A 358 14.79 -15.91 14.23
CA PRO A 358 15.22 -14.81 13.40
C PRO A 358 14.49 -14.81 12.05
N ILE A 359 14.10 -13.63 11.57
CA ILE A 359 13.37 -13.47 10.32
C ILE A 359 13.76 -12.16 9.62
N VAL A 360 13.78 -12.18 8.31
CA VAL A 360 13.95 -10.96 7.51
C VAL A 360 12.62 -10.20 7.47
N VAL A 361 12.68 -8.88 7.72
CA VAL A 361 11.51 -7.99 7.66
C VAL A 361 11.80 -6.82 6.74
N LEU A 362 10.97 -6.67 5.72
CA LEU A 362 11.01 -5.59 4.75
C LEU A 362 9.74 -4.75 4.85
N ALA A 363 9.78 -3.51 4.35
CA ALA A 363 8.62 -2.63 4.30
C ALA A 363 8.57 -1.86 2.99
N ALA A 364 7.43 -1.88 2.30
CA ALA A 364 7.21 -1.12 1.08
C ALA A 364 6.88 0.34 1.40
N ALA A 365 7.43 1.28 0.63
CA ALA A 365 7.36 2.72 0.87
C ALA A 365 6.22 3.44 0.13
N SER A 366 5.70 2.85 -0.94
CA SER A 366 4.67 3.44 -1.80
C SER A 366 3.93 2.35 -2.58
N PRO A 367 2.81 2.66 -3.28
CA PRO A 367 2.14 1.69 -4.13
C PRO A 367 3.07 1.06 -5.19
N VAL A 368 3.90 1.85 -5.85
CA VAL A 368 4.88 1.35 -6.83
C VAL A 368 5.96 0.51 -6.14
N ASP A 369 6.43 0.95 -4.99
CA ASP A 369 7.47 0.23 -4.23
C ASP A 369 7.00 -1.15 -3.73
N CYS A 370 5.69 -1.38 -3.63
CA CYS A 370 5.16 -2.72 -3.35
C CYS A 370 5.59 -3.76 -4.41
N PHE A 371 5.73 -3.36 -5.68
CA PHE A 371 6.28 -4.23 -6.73
C PHE A 371 7.74 -4.57 -6.45
N HIS A 372 8.57 -3.54 -6.22
CA HIS A 372 10.00 -3.69 -5.99
C HIS A 372 10.29 -4.55 -4.75
N MET A 373 9.59 -4.25 -3.65
CA MET A 373 9.81 -4.95 -2.38
C MET A 373 9.23 -6.36 -2.37
N ALA A 374 8.18 -6.65 -3.14
CA ALA A 374 7.69 -8.01 -3.34
C ALA A 374 8.68 -8.87 -4.13
N PHE A 375 9.29 -8.31 -5.18
CA PHE A 375 10.38 -8.95 -5.91
C PHE A 375 11.57 -9.21 -4.99
N GLU A 376 11.97 -8.21 -4.21
CA GLU A 376 13.11 -8.29 -3.30
C GLU A 376 12.88 -9.31 -2.17
N ALA A 377 11.67 -9.35 -1.61
CA ALA A 377 11.29 -10.35 -0.61
C ALA A 377 11.43 -11.78 -1.15
N ALA A 378 10.99 -12.00 -2.39
CA ALA A 378 11.14 -13.29 -3.06
C ALA A 378 12.61 -13.62 -3.36
N ARG A 379 13.42 -12.65 -3.80
CA ARG A 379 14.86 -12.82 -4.04
C ARG A 379 15.57 -13.24 -2.76
N ILE A 380 15.38 -12.49 -1.69
CA ILE A 380 16.02 -12.80 -0.39
C ILE A 380 15.54 -14.16 0.13
N ALA A 381 14.24 -14.46 0.07
CA ALA A 381 13.72 -15.74 0.53
C ALA A 381 14.40 -16.92 -0.17
N ILE A 382 14.50 -16.87 -1.49
CA ILE A 382 15.07 -17.94 -2.31
C ILE A 382 16.59 -18.03 -2.14
N GLU A 383 17.32 -16.91 -2.22
CA GLU A 383 18.78 -16.91 -2.21
C GLU A 383 19.36 -17.18 -0.82
N HIS A 384 18.64 -16.81 0.25
CA HIS A 384 19.06 -17.06 1.63
C HIS A 384 18.34 -18.23 2.31
N MET A 385 17.42 -18.92 1.61
CA MET A 385 16.67 -20.05 2.16
C MET A 385 16.05 -19.73 3.54
N THR A 386 15.24 -18.67 3.60
CA THR A 386 14.68 -18.15 4.84
C THR A 386 13.31 -17.52 4.60
N PRO A 387 12.39 -17.54 5.58
CA PRO A 387 11.17 -16.74 5.48
C PRO A 387 11.47 -15.25 5.48
N VAL A 388 10.66 -14.49 4.74
CA VAL A 388 10.72 -13.02 4.68
C VAL A 388 9.32 -12.46 4.91
N VAL A 389 9.17 -11.55 5.85
CA VAL A 389 7.95 -10.76 6.05
C VAL A 389 8.09 -9.46 5.26
N LEU A 390 7.13 -9.22 4.37
CA LEU A 390 6.96 -7.95 3.68
C LEU A 390 5.79 -7.19 4.30
N LEU A 391 6.09 -6.08 4.94
CA LEU A 391 5.10 -5.16 5.51
C LEU A 391 4.65 -4.15 4.44
N SER A 392 3.37 -4.06 4.26
CA SER A 392 2.65 -3.01 3.58
C SER A 392 1.61 -2.46 4.56
N ASP A 393 0.72 -1.58 4.14
CA ASP A 393 -0.39 -1.10 4.95
C ASP A 393 -1.60 -0.75 4.09
N ALA A 394 -2.75 -0.48 4.71
CA ALA A 394 -4.00 -0.20 4.00
C ALA A 394 -3.92 1.06 3.13
N PHE A 395 -3.08 2.04 3.48
CA PHE A 395 -2.89 3.27 2.70
C PHE A 395 -2.20 2.95 1.37
N ILE A 396 -0.97 2.43 1.41
CA ILE A 396 -0.21 2.14 0.19
C ILE A 396 -0.76 0.92 -0.56
N GLY A 397 -1.34 -0.05 0.12
CA GLY A 397 -1.94 -1.23 -0.50
C GLY A 397 -3.14 -0.91 -1.39
N ASN A 398 -4.00 0.00 -0.95
CA ASN A 398 -5.19 0.43 -1.68
C ASN A 398 -4.95 1.71 -2.51
N GLY A 399 -4.03 2.58 -2.09
CA GLY A 399 -3.62 3.75 -2.85
C GLY A 399 -2.93 3.38 -4.15
N SER A 400 -2.95 4.28 -5.12
CA SER A 400 -2.33 4.05 -6.43
C SER A 400 -1.38 5.15 -6.83
N SER A 401 -0.45 4.81 -7.71
CA SER A 401 0.53 5.71 -8.31
C SER A 401 0.84 5.29 -9.76
N ALA A 402 1.38 6.21 -10.55
CA ALA A 402 1.84 5.92 -11.90
C ALA A 402 3.06 4.98 -11.84
N PHE A 403 2.92 3.79 -12.39
CA PHE A 403 3.94 2.74 -12.42
C PHE A 403 4.50 2.58 -13.83
N ARG A 404 5.81 2.78 -13.98
CA ARG A 404 6.52 2.45 -15.21
C ARG A 404 6.77 0.95 -15.26
N LEU A 405 6.27 0.29 -16.28
CA LEU A 405 6.53 -1.14 -16.47
C LEU A 405 8.05 -1.38 -16.63
N PRO A 406 8.61 -2.40 -15.96
CA PRO A 406 10.02 -2.73 -16.09
C PRO A 406 10.39 -3.09 -17.53
N GLU A 407 11.58 -2.70 -17.95
CA GLU A 407 12.19 -3.13 -19.21
C GLU A 407 12.94 -4.44 -19.01
N GLU A 408 13.16 -5.16 -20.11
CA GLU A 408 13.95 -6.39 -20.08
C GLU A 408 15.37 -6.11 -19.55
N GLY A 409 15.81 -6.89 -18.56
CA GLY A 409 17.14 -6.75 -17.95
C GLY A 409 17.23 -5.71 -16.82
N GLU A 410 16.16 -4.98 -16.50
CA GLU A 410 16.16 -4.00 -15.41
C GLU A 410 16.25 -4.66 -14.02
N TYR A 411 15.80 -5.90 -13.90
CA TYR A 411 15.88 -6.68 -12.66
C TYR A 411 16.80 -7.88 -12.83
N PRO A 412 17.59 -8.24 -11.80
CA PRO A 412 18.49 -9.38 -11.85
C PRO A 412 17.73 -10.71 -11.90
N GLU A 413 18.37 -11.74 -12.42
CA GLU A 413 17.91 -13.11 -12.24
C GLU A 413 18.04 -13.51 -10.78
N ILE A 414 17.03 -14.19 -10.25
CA ILE A 414 17.04 -14.79 -8.91
C ILE A 414 17.63 -16.19 -9.02
N LYS A 415 18.67 -16.49 -8.25
CA LYS A 415 19.43 -17.73 -8.37
C LYS A 415 19.16 -18.70 -7.22
N PRO A 416 18.24 -19.66 -7.38
CA PRO A 416 18.03 -20.68 -6.36
C PRO A 416 19.31 -21.50 -6.11
N ARG A 417 19.63 -21.74 -4.84
CA ARG A 417 20.82 -22.52 -4.45
C ARG A 417 20.50 -24.01 -4.42
N PHE A 418 20.32 -24.63 -5.57
CA PHE A 418 20.10 -26.06 -5.63
C PHE A 418 21.34 -26.87 -5.25
N VAL A 419 21.09 -28.09 -4.74
CA VAL A 419 22.17 -29.05 -4.57
C VAL A 419 22.82 -29.31 -5.92
N PRO A 420 24.16 -29.19 -6.05
CA PRO A 420 24.85 -29.44 -7.31
C PRO A 420 24.64 -30.88 -7.82
N GLU A 421 24.42 -31.02 -9.13
CA GLU A 421 24.28 -32.32 -9.76
C GLU A 421 25.51 -33.22 -9.48
N GLY A 422 25.25 -34.51 -9.20
CA GLY A 422 26.30 -35.50 -8.94
C GLY A 422 27.00 -35.41 -7.59
N LYS A 423 26.56 -34.52 -6.70
CA LYS A 423 27.09 -34.42 -5.34
C LYS A 423 26.56 -35.59 -4.48
N SER A 424 27.38 -36.65 -4.36
CA SER A 424 27.01 -37.88 -3.63
C SER A 424 27.15 -37.79 -2.11
N ASP A 425 27.89 -36.79 -1.59
CA ASP A 425 28.20 -36.57 -0.19
C ASP A 425 27.35 -35.40 0.41
N TRP A 426 26.26 -35.05 -0.26
CA TRP A 426 25.36 -33.99 0.21
C TRP A 426 24.61 -34.35 1.49
N HIS A 427 24.48 -33.36 2.38
CA HIS A 427 23.65 -33.42 3.58
C HIS A 427 22.61 -32.29 3.62
N PRO A 428 21.43 -32.48 4.23
CA PRO A 428 20.34 -31.51 4.21
C PRO A 428 20.69 -30.12 4.75
N TYR A 429 21.67 -30.02 5.64
CA TYR A 429 22.14 -28.77 6.23
C TYR A 429 23.55 -28.36 5.83
N ASP A 430 24.06 -28.92 4.70
CA ASP A 430 25.21 -28.34 4.03
C ASP A 430 24.90 -26.88 3.64
N ARG A 431 25.81 -25.97 3.96
CA ARG A 431 25.60 -24.52 3.85
C ARG A 431 26.62 -23.87 2.95
N ASP A 432 26.17 -22.82 2.27
CA ASP A 432 27.09 -21.87 1.63
C ASP A 432 27.88 -21.11 2.71
N GLU A 433 29.18 -20.96 2.53
CA GLU A 433 30.07 -20.35 3.53
C GLU A 433 29.81 -18.85 3.72
N ASN A 434 29.40 -18.15 2.67
CA ASN A 434 29.22 -16.70 2.69
C ASN A 434 27.85 -16.29 3.24
N THR A 435 26.78 -16.94 2.79
CA THR A 435 25.40 -16.59 3.15
C THR A 435 24.86 -17.40 4.33
N LYS A 436 25.49 -18.53 4.68
CA LYS A 436 24.98 -19.56 5.60
C LYS A 436 23.64 -20.19 5.17
N ALA A 437 23.19 -19.90 3.97
CA ALA A 437 22.01 -20.56 3.39
C ALA A 437 22.32 -22.04 3.10
N ARG A 438 21.37 -22.92 3.44
CA ARG A 438 21.46 -24.33 3.06
C ARG A 438 21.16 -24.49 1.56
N TYR A 439 21.63 -25.57 0.95
CA TYR A 439 21.27 -25.89 -0.42
C TYR A 439 19.83 -26.46 -0.49
N TRP A 440 19.12 -26.10 -1.54
CA TRP A 440 17.74 -26.52 -1.77
C TRP A 440 17.71 -27.86 -2.52
N ALA A 441 17.24 -28.89 -1.85
CA ALA A 441 16.99 -30.19 -2.47
C ALA A 441 15.48 -30.35 -2.70
N ILE A 442 15.10 -30.59 -3.94
CA ILE A 442 13.70 -30.73 -4.32
C ILE A 442 13.30 -32.19 -4.20
N PRO A 443 12.17 -32.54 -3.53
CA PRO A 443 11.66 -33.88 -3.43
C PRO A 443 11.49 -34.55 -4.78
N GLY A 444 11.91 -35.82 -4.89
CA GLY A 444 11.90 -36.57 -6.15
C GLY A 444 13.21 -36.49 -6.95
N THR A 445 14.15 -35.63 -6.59
CA THR A 445 15.48 -35.62 -7.22
C THR A 445 16.26 -36.87 -6.78
N PRO A 446 16.79 -37.69 -7.74
CA PRO A 446 17.53 -38.89 -7.41
C PRO A 446 18.74 -38.60 -6.50
N GLY A 447 18.91 -39.42 -5.45
CA GLY A 447 20.02 -39.29 -4.49
C GLY A 447 19.85 -38.20 -3.42
N LEU A 448 18.79 -37.39 -3.49
CA LEU A 448 18.53 -36.29 -2.53
C LEU A 448 17.37 -36.60 -1.56
N THR A 449 17.14 -37.86 -1.27
CA THR A 449 16.13 -38.25 -0.26
C THR A 449 16.51 -37.73 1.11
N HIS A 450 15.65 -36.92 1.71
CA HIS A 450 15.89 -36.30 3.01
C HIS A 450 14.61 -36.00 3.76
N ARG A 451 14.74 -35.62 5.01
CA ARG A 451 13.66 -35.24 5.91
C ARG A 451 13.90 -33.84 6.46
N LEU A 452 12.88 -33.00 6.46
CA LEU A 452 12.80 -31.74 7.19
C LEU A 452 11.65 -31.78 8.20
N GLY A 453 11.73 -31.03 9.25
CA GLY A 453 10.68 -30.92 10.26
C GLY A 453 10.99 -29.91 11.34
N GLY A 454 10.06 -29.74 12.29
CA GLY A 454 10.13 -28.73 13.36
C GLY A 454 11.01 -29.11 14.55
N LEU A 455 11.45 -30.38 14.67
CA LEU A 455 12.37 -30.78 15.74
C LEU A 455 13.77 -30.25 15.44
N GLU A 456 14.57 -30.02 16.50
CA GLU A 456 15.98 -29.65 16.33
C GLU A 456 16.78 -30.77 15.68
N LYS A 457 17.75 -30.39 14.88
CA LYS A 457 18.50 -31.27 13.97
C LYS A 457 19.99 -31.04 14.10
N ASP A 458 20.73 -32.09 13.85
CA ASP A 458 22.17 -32.02 13.69
C ASP A 458 22.53 -31.02 12.58
N SER A 459 23.53 -30.19 12.84
CA SER A 459 23.92 -29.02 12.02
C SER A 459 24.43 -29.37 10.63
N LYS A 460 24.60 -30.63 10.28
CA LYS A 460 25.03 -31.13 9.00
C LYS A 460 24.06 -32.17 8.43
N THR A 461 23.86 -33.26 9.16
CA THR A 461 23.15 -34.46 8.66
C THR A 461 21.63 -34.28 8.62
N GLY A 462 21.06 -33.36 9.41
CA GLY A 462 19.62 -33.20 9.56
C GLY A 462 18.94 -34.31 10.39
N ALA A 463 19.69 -35.19 11.01
CA ALA A 463 19.16 -36.15 11.99
C ALA A 463 18.64 -35.42 13.23
N ILE A 464 17.59 -35.93 13.87
CA ILE A 464 17.07 -35.33 15.10
C ILE A 464 18.18 -35.35 16.15
N SER A 465 18.40 -34.22 16.80
CA SER A 465 19.44 -34.02 17.84
C SER A 465 18.84 -33.32 19.04
N THR A 466 19.15 -33.85 20.22
CA THR A 466 18.85 -33.24 21.52
C THR A 466 20.13 -32.75 22.22
N ASP A 467 21.25 -32.75 21.49
CA ASP A 467 22.52 -32.28 21.99
C ASP A 467 22.48 -30.77 22.23
N PRO A 468 22.83 -30.27 23.44
CA PRO A 468 22.70 -28.85 23.77
C PRO A 468 23.67 -27.96 23.02
N GLU A 469 24.89 -28.40 22.71
CA GLU A 469 25.87 -27.61 21.95
C GLU A 469 25.44 -27.50 20.48
N ASN A 470 24.90 -28.59 19.92
CA ASN A 470 24.33 -28.54 18.57
C ASN A 470 23.10 -27.62 18.50
N HIS A 471 22.25 -27.59 19.53
CA HIS A 471 21.11 -26.69 19.58
C HIS A 471 21.56 -25.21 19.53
N GLU A 472 22.49 -24.81 20.43
CA GLU A 472 23.05 -23.46 20.43
C GLU A 472 23.65 -23.11 19.06
N LYS A 473 24.46 -24.00 18.50
CA LYS A 473 25.05 -23.84 17.18
C LYS A 473 24.01 -23.59 16.07
N MET A 474 22.90 -24.34 16.07
CA MET A 474 21.82 -24.18 15.08
C MET A 474 21.06 -22.86 15.27
N VAL A 475 20.83 -22.42 16.50
CA VAL A 475 20.26 -21.09 16.80
C VAL A 475 21.15 -19.99 16.23
N LEU A 476 22.45 -20.02 16.53
CA LEU A 476 23.43 -19.03 16.06
C LEU A 476 23.56 -19.03 14.51
N LEU A 477 23.55 -20.19 13.87
CA LEU A 477 23.60 -20.29 12.41
C LEU A 477 22.37 -19.70 11.73
N ARG A 478 21.18 -19.90 12.28
CA ARG A 478 19.94 -19.28 11.78
C ARG A 478 19.97 -17.76 11.94
N GLN A 479 20.47 -17.25 13.08
CA GLN A 479 20.64 -15.82 13.31
C GLN A 479 21.68 -15.23 12.33
N GLU A 480 22.88 -15.84 12.25
CA GLU A 480 23.95 -15.40 11.36
C GLU A 480 23.47 -15.33 9.89
N LYS A 481 22.68 -16.31 9.43
CA LYS A 481 22.11 -16.31 8.09
C LYS A 481 21.23 -15.07 7.83
N VAL A 482 20.38 -14.70 8.76
CA VAL A 482 19.54 -13.50 8.65
C VAL A 482 20.40 -12.24 8.70
N ASP A 483 21.38 -12.16 9.62
CA ASP A 483 22.27 -11.00 9.74
C ASP A 483 23.10 -10.77 8.46
N ARG A 484 23.49 -11.84 7.78
CA ARG A 484 24.27 -11.76 6.53
C ARG A 484 23.50 -11.20 5.35
N VAL A 485 22.18 -11.17 5.38
CA VAL A 485 21.37 -10.45 4.38
C VAL A 485 21.77 -8.97 4.31
N ALA A 486 22.27 -8.38 5.41
CA ALA A 486 22.78 -7.00 5.43
C ALA A 486 23.92 -6.73 4.42
N PHE A 487 24.62 -7.77 3.95
CA PHE A 487 25.66 -7.62 2.93
C PHE A 487 25.13 -7.60 1.49
N ASP A 488 23.89 -8.02 1.28
CA ASP A 488 23.22 -8.12 -0.03
C ASP A 488 22.14 -7.06 -0.25
N ILE A 489 22.00 -6.12 0.69
CA ILE A 489 21.05 -5.02 0.61
C ILE A 489 21.77 -3.67 0.54
N PRO A 490 21.16 -2.64 -0.06
CA PRO A 490 21.78 -1.33 -0.20
C PRO A 490 21.95 -0.62 1.16
N ASP A 491 22.92 0.27 1.20
CA ASP A 491 23.11 1.20 2.30
C ASP A 491 21.97 2.23 2.36
N VAL A 492 21.75 2.83 3.54
CA VAL A 492 20.82 3.95 3.70
C VAL A 492 21.45 5.21 3.11
N GLU A 493 20.74 5.85 2.21
CA GLU A 493 21.11 7.13 1.60
C GLU A 493 20.17 8.24 2.12
N PRO A 494 20.64 9.16 2.98
CA PRO A 494 19.85 10.29 3.40
C PRO A 494 19.54 11.23 2.24
N TYR A 495 18.29 11.70 2.17
CA TYR A 495 17.84 12.74 1.26
C TYR A 495 17.73 14.06 1.99
N GLY A 496 18.20 15.15 1.40
CA GLY A 496 18.11 16.50 1.95
C GLY A 496 19.45 17.21 2.03
N ASP A 497 19.63 18.10 3.01
CA ASP A 497 20.83 18.92 3.13
C ASP A 497 22.00 18.10 3.72
N ALA A 498 23.16 18.17 3.05
CA ALA A 498 24.34 17.43 3.47
C ALA A 498 24.91 17.88 4.84
N ASP A 499 24.62 19.13 5.22
CA ASP A 499 25.03 19.75 6.49
C ASP A 499 23.84 19.88 7.48
N ALA A 500 22.78 19.06 7.29
CA ALA A 500 21.67 19.00 8.21
C ALA A 500 22.11 18.48 9.59
N ASP A 501 21.54 19.06 10.64
CA ASP A 501 21.70 18.59 12.02
C ASP A 501 20.53 17.70 12.48
N THR A 502 19.45 17.66 11.71
CA THR A 502 18.22 16.93 12.01
C THR A 502 17.93 15.89 10.92
N LEU A 503 17.74 14.63 11.35
CA LEU A 503 17.34 13.53 10.50
C LEU A 503 15.94 13.06 10.85
N VAL A 504 15.02 13.09 9.89
CA VAL A 504 13.68 12.50 10.02
C VAL A 504 13.69 11.09 9.43
N ILE A 505 13.35 10.12 10.24
CA ILE A 505 13.33 8.70 9.86
C ILE A 505 11.90 8.25 9.67
N GLY A 506 11.67 7.52 8.58
CA GLY A 506 10.43 6.81 8.32
C GLY A 506 10.65 5.40 7.81
N TRP A 507 9.57 4.65 7.74
CA TRP A 507 9.48 3.35 7.10
C TRP A 507 8.06 3.11 6.58
N GLY A 508 7.87 2.15 5.67
CA GLY A 508 6.54 1.84 5.14
C GLY A 508 5.86 3.03 4.47
N GLY A 509 4.54 3.15 4.62
CA GLY A 509 3.70 4.17 3.98
C GLY A 509 3.92 5.61 4.43
N THR A 510 4.85 5.88 5.35
CA THR A 510 5.18 7.28 5.77
C THR A 510 6.11 8.01 4.81
N PHE A 511 6.68 7.32 3.81
CA PHE A 511 7.69 7.88 2.89
C PHE A 511 7.28 9.22 2.29
N GLY A 512 6.15 9.26 1.59
CA GLY A 512 5.73 10.45 0.85
C GLY A 512 5.49 11.66 1.75
N HIS A 513 4.82 11.43 2.89
CA HIS A 513 4.52 12.49 3.85
C HIS A 513 5.78 13.09 4.49
N ILE A 514 6.76 12.25 4.84
CA ILE A 514 8.05 12.72 5.37
C ILE A 514 8.83 13.47 4.28
N HIS A 515 8.82 12.96 3.04
CA HIS A 515 9.51 13.60 1.92
C HIS A 515 8.99 15.02 1.67
N GLU A 516 7.68 15.19 1.52
CA GLU A 516 7.06 16.51 1.33
C GLU A 516 7.29 17.42 2.54
N ALA A 517 7.19 16.90 3.78
CA ALA A 517 7.47 17.69 4.98
C ALA A 517 8.93 18.19 5.05
N VAL A 518 9.88 17.35 4.65
CA VAL A 518 11.31 17.74 4.58
C VAL A 518 11.52 18.78 3.49
N ASP A 519 10.88 18.67 2.34
CA ASP A 519 10.97 19.67 1.27
C ASP A 519 10.37 21.02 1.71
N ASP A 520 9.24 21.01 2.40
CA ASP A 520 8.62 22.23 2.95
C ASP A 520 9.50 22.91 4.01
N LEU A 521 10.10 22.13 4.92
CA LEU A 521 11.03 22.63 5.92
C LEU A 521 12.27 23.24 5.27
N ARG A 522 12.83 22.60 4.24
CA ARG A 522 13.98 23.10 3.48
C ARG A 522 13.63 24.39 2.72
N ALA A 523 12.45 24.42 2.10
CA ALA A 523 11.93 25.64 1.45
C ALA A 523 11.77 26.80 2.44
N ALA A 524 11.44 26.49 3.71
CA ALA A 524 11.41 27.46 4.83
C ALA A 524 12.81 27.79 5.41
N GLY A 525 13.90 27.31 4.79
CA GLY A 525 15.29 27.58 5.20
C GLY A 525 15.79 26.75 6.38
N LYS A 526 15.09 25.68 6.77
CA LYS A 526 15.54 24.75 7.81
C LYS A 526 16.49 23.72 7.21
N LYS A 527 17.56 23.35 7.93
CA LYS A 527 18.53 22.32 7.52
C LYS A 527 18.09 20.96 8.04
N VAL A 528 17.46 20.18 7.18
CA VAL A 528 16.86 18.88 7.52
C VAL A 528 17.12 17.85 6.43
N ALA A 529 17.30 16.61 6.85
CA ALA A 529 17.40 15.44 5.98
C ALA A 529 16.40 14.37 6.40
N MET A 530 16.10 13.43 5.51
CA MET A 530 15.33 12.23 5.83
C MET A 530 16.10 10.97 5.47
N ALA A 531 15.81 9.88 6.20
CA ALA A 531 16.19 8.51 5.86
C ALA A 531 14.96 7.61 5.89
N HIS A 532 14.74 6.84 4.85
CA HIS A 532 13.61 5.93 4.78
C HIS A 532 14.05 4.48 4.74
N PHE A 533 13.55 3.66 5.66
CA PHE A 533 13.94 2.26 5.80
C PHE A 533 12.96 1.33 5.10
N ARG A 534 13.44 0.62 4.08
CA ARG A 534 12.76 -0.50 3.41
C ARG A 534 13.19 -1.84 4.01
N TYR A 535 14.40 -1.92 4.53
CA TYR A 535 15.00 -3.10 5.19
C TYR A 535 15.01 -2.84 6.69
N ILE A 536 14.13 -3.53 7.40
CA ILE A 536 13.90 -3.31 8.82
C ILE A 536 14.73 -4.27 9.66
N ASN A 537 14.78 -5.55 9.25
CA ASN A 537 15.59 -6.57 9.89
C ASN A 537 16.13 -7.57 8.85
N PRO A 538 17.45 -7.67 8.65
CA PRO A 538 18.47 -6.82 9.26
C PRO A 538 18.44 -5.39 8.75
N LEU A 539 18.97 -4.45 9.53
CA LEU A 539 19.20 -3.07 9.10
C LEU A 539 20.37 -3.01 8.10
N PRO A 540 20.38 -2.02 7.18
CA PRO A 540 21.56 -1.70 6.37
C PRO A 540 22.81 -1.44 7.21
N LYS A 541 23.98 -1.86 6.73
CA LYS A 541 25.24 -1.84 7.49
C LYS A 541 25.65 -0.46 8.01
N ASN A 542 25.40 0.57 7.19
CA ASN A 542 25.79 1.94 7.50
C ASN A 542 24.81 2.67 8.44
N THR A 543 23.74 2.00 8.91
CA THR A 543 22.69 2.64 9.72
C THR A 543 23.27 3.39 10.92
N GLY A 544 24.17 2.76 11.70
CA GLY A 544 24.78 3.40 12.87
C GLY A 544 25.60 4.64 12.53
N GLU A 545 26.33 4.60 11.42
CA GLU A 545 27.11 5.75 10.92
C GLU A 545 26.21 6.90 10.48
N VAL A 546 25.10 6.58 9.80
CA VAL A 546 24.12 7.59 9.38
C VAL A 546 23.50 8.26 10.60
N LEU A 547 23.00 7.47 11.56
CA LEU A 547 22.38 8.03 12.77
C LEU A 547 23.33 8.93 13.57
N ALA A 548 24.61 8.56 13.67
CA ALA A 548 25.62 9.27 14.46
C ALA A 548 26.01 10.65 13.87
N ARG A 549 25.67 10.94 12.61
CA ARG A 549 25.98 12.23 11.97
C ARG A 549 25.08 13.37 12.43
N TYR A 550 23.89 13.06 12.96
CA TYR A 550 22.86 14.06 13.23
C TYR A 550 22.70 14.31 14.73
N LYS A 551 22.50 15.56 15.08
CA LYS A 551 22.23 15.99 16.46
C LYS A 551 20.84 15.57 16.92
N HIS A 552 19.85 15.69 16.03
CA HIS A 552 18.46 15.33 16.28
C HIS A 552 18.06 14.20 15.34
N VAL A 553 17.76 13.04 15.91
CA VAL A 553 17.24 11.88 15.17
C VAL A 553 15.78 11.68 15.58
N VAL A 554 14.87 11.77 14.61
CA VAL A 554 13.42 11.77 14.82
C VAL A 554 12.79 10.64 14.01
N VAL A 555 12.07 9.73 14.63
CA VAL A 555 11.31 8.69 13.95
C VAL A 555 9.84 9.07 13.89
N ALA A 556 9.27 9.14 12.68
CA ALA A 556 7.86 9.38 12.44
C ALA A 556 7.16 8.10 11.96
N GLU A 557 6.19 7.60 12.74
CA GLU A 557 5.54 6.32 12.46
C GLU A 557 4.08 6.25 12.95
N LEU A 558 3.27 5.45 12.26
CA LEU A 558 1.84 5.28 12.53
C LEU A 558 1.57 4.23 13.61
N ASN A 559 2.31 4.35 14.72
CA ASN A 559 2.21 3.53 15.93
C ASN A 559 2.81 4.28 17.13
N LEU A 560 2.97 3.63 18.29
CA LEU A 560 3.52 4.23 19.51
C LEU A 560 5.06 4.12 19.63
N GLY A 561 5.78 4.14 18.50
CA GLY A 561 7.25 4.16 18.49
C GLY A 561 7.88 2.78 18.39
N GLN A 562 7.31 1.86 17.61
CA GLN A 562 7.83 0.49 17.50
C GLN A 562 9.19 0.43 16.81
N PHE A 563 9.40 1.20 15.75
CA PHE A 563 10.69 1.28 15.07
C PHE A 563 11.69 2.15 15.84
N ALA A 564 11.21 3.23 16.45
CA ALA A 564 12.04 4.05 17.33
C ALA A 564 12.64 3.21 18.49
N ASP A 565 11.84 2.34 19.12
CA ASP A 565 12.32 1.43 20.16
C ASP A 565 13.35 0.41 19.62
N PHE A 566 13.09 -0.13 18.42
CA PHE A 566 14.00 -1.07 17.78
C PHE A 566 15.35 -0.42 17.47
N LEU A 567 15.36 0.79 16.92
CA LEU A 567 16.59 1.55 16.66
C LEU A 567 17.29 1.95 17.96
N GLN A 568 16.55 2.40 19.00
CA GLN A 568 17.11 2.79 20.28
C GLN A 568 17.82 1.61 20.98
N ALA A 569 17.25 0.40 20.87
CA ALA A 569 17.86 -0.82 21.42
C ALA A 569 19.14 -1.21 20.66
N LYS A 570 19.19 -1.02 19.34
CA LYS A 570 20.36 -1.31 18.51
C LYS A 570 21.46 -0.25 18.64
N PHE A 571 21.08 1.02 18.84
CA PHE A 571 21.98 2.18 18.89
C PHE A 571 21.77 2.99 20.19
N PRO A 572 22.11 2.46 21.35
CA PRO A 572 21.77 3.07 22.65
C PRO A 572 22.41 4.45 22.88
N ASN A 573 23.47 4.78 22.16
CA ASN A 573 24.18 6.06 22.26
C ASN A 573 23.53 7.18 21.42
N VAL A 574 22.53 6.88 20.61
CA VAL A 574 21.79 7.87 19.81
C VAL A 574 20.46 8.15 20.49
N LEU A 575 20.21 9.41 20.84
CA LEU A 575 18.89 9.78 21.37
C LEU A 575 17.87 9.85 20.24
N ILE A 576 16.92 8.93 20.24
CA ILE A 576 15.86 8.85 19.24
C ILE A 576 14.60 9.53 19.75
N ARG A 577 14.18 10.59 19.08
CA ARG A 577 12.93 11.30 19.33
C ARG A 577 11.83 10.73 18.46
N ARG A 578 10.56 11.04 18.76
CA ARG A 578 9.40 10.39 18.14
C ARG A 578 8.33 11.37 17.73
N ILE A 579 7.73 11.13 16.56
CA ILE A 579 6.46 11.71 16.14
C ILE A 579 5.54 10.53 15.85
N ASN A 580 4.60 10.27 16.76
CA ASN A 580 3.72 9.11 16.72
C ASN A 580 2.28 9.52 16.39
N LYS A 581 1.61 8.74 15.54
CA LYS A 581 0.17 8.90 15.25
C LYS A 581 -0.52 7.54 15.26
N VAL A 582 -1.63 7.40 16.00
CA VAL A 582 -2.42 6.17 16.05
C VAL A 582 -3.90 6.56 15.89
N GLN A 583 -4.32 6.82 14.66
CA GLN A 583 -5.65 7.34 14.35
C GLN A 583 -6.32 6.61 13.18
N GLY A 584 -5.70 5.53 12.67
CA GLY A 584 -6.19 4.85 11.47
C GLY A 584 -6.13 5.71 10.20
N GLN A 585 -5.25 6.71 10.17
CA GLN A 585 -5.07 7.69 9.09
C GLN A 585 -3.57 7.92 8.86
N PRO A 586 -3.12 8.19 7.61
CA PRO A 586 -1.76 8.63 7.36
C PRO A 586 -1.49 9.97 8.06
N PHE A 587 -0.23 10.34 8.17
CA PHE A 587 0.14 11.69 8.58
C PHE A 587 -0.42 12.73 7.61
N LEU A 588 -0.68 13.94 8.13
CA LEU A 588 -0.68 15.14 7.31
C LEU A 588 0.75 15.66 7.21
N VAL A 589 1.10 16.25 6.08
CA VAL A 589 2.43 16.88 5.90
C VAL A 589 2.66 17.97 6.94
N GLN A 590 1.63 18.77 7.22
CA GLN A 590 1.69 19.82 8.23
C GLN A 590 1.95 19.30 9.65
N GLU A 591 1.38 18.14 10.04
CA GLU A 591 1.66 17.51 11.35
C GLU A 591 3.14 17.18 11.52
N LEU A 592 3.79 16.74 10.43
CA LEU A 592 5.22 16.42 10.43
C LEU A 592 6.07 17.71 10.45
N VAL A 593 5.72 18.72 9.67
CA VAL A 593 6.40 20.02 9.67
C VAL A 593 6.37 20.64 11.06
N ASP A 594 5.21 20.67 11.72
CA ASP A 594 5.06 21.21 13.07
C ASP A 594 5.84 20.38 14.11
N GLY A 595 5.74 19.05 14.03
CA GLY A 595 6.41 18.13 14.94
C GLY A 595 7.93 18.20 14.86
N VAL A 596 8.48 18.23 13.63
CA VAL A 596 9.93 18.36 13.41
C VAL A 596 10.43 19.74 13.84
N THR A 597 9.70 20.81 13.49
CA THR A 597 10.06 22.17 13.90
C THR A 597 10.17 22.29 15.42
N LYS A 598 9.21 21.77 16.16
CA LYS A 598 9.25 21.74 17.62
C LYS A 598 10.50 21.04 18.17
N ILE A 599 10.87 19.92 17.59
CA ILE A 599 12.05 19.15 18.02
C ILE A 599 13.35 19.91 17.69
N MET A 600 13.41 20.63 16.57
CA MET A 600 14.57 21.45 16.20
C MET A 600 14.77 22.65 17.13
N GLU A 601 13.72 23.14 17.77
CA GLU A 601 13.74 24.27 18.69
C GLU A 601 14.10 23.86 20.14
N GLU A 602 14.07 22.57 20.47
CA GLU A 602 14.51 22.00 21.75
C GLU A 602 16.05 21.77 21.79
#